data_accdc0bbfa622e73816bd914e156d685
#
_entry.id   accdc0bbfa622e73816bd914e156d685
#
_cell.length_a   1.000
_cell.length_b   1.000
_cell.length_c   1.000
_cell.angle_alpha   90.00
_cell.angle_beta   90.00
_cell.angle_gamma   90.00
#
_symmetry.space_group_name_H-M   'P 1'
#
loop_
_entity.id
_entity.type
_entity.pdbx_description
1 polymer ?
#
loop_
_entity_poly.entity_id
_entity_poly.type
_entity_poly.pdbx_seq_one_letter_code
_entity_poly.pdbx_strand_id
1 'polypeptide(L)'
;MTTATTSGDLQLENRVEALLDLATRAGADAADATVFGSDQISVGRRMGQVETLERADSAGVDLRVFLNGQIAQVSGSDLTDNGLARLAERAVGMAKYSPADAFAQLADPDQLAQNLPILETFDPVEPSTGAMLDRAAEAEEAMLGVEGITNSGGVSAGWTKSSLVIATTNGFLGSVQSTRHGLSVSGIAGEGEAQKRDYDYSLAVFGEDLKDPREIGLEAGRRSVRQLGAKPGATAQVPVIFEPRVAVRMFSLLMGAINGESLVRGTSLLADHIGKTVIAPELSVFEDPFLKRALGSRPFDGEGLPVQERTLFDQGVLTTHLHNLATAKQAGVNPTGHASRGGASIGIGYANAWLSPSEQSVDDMLKDAGEAFYVTSLMGQGANMITGDYSQGATGFWVRNGELAEPVESMTLGGKLQDMWLAMSTANDLTWFGGMGTATIRMTGLTIAGA
;
A
#
# COMPACT_ATOMS: atom_id res chain seq x y z
N MET A 1 21.86 17.07 13.86
CA MET A 1 22.85 16.67 12.82
C MET A 1 22.10 16.69 11.50
N THR A 2 22.45 17.62 10.63
CA THR A 2 21.86 17.74 9.28
C THR A 2 22.23 16.47 8.51
N THR A 3 21.25 15.79 7.93
CA THR A 3 21.50 14.72 6.95
C THR A 3 22.43 15.29 5.88
N ALA A 4 23.50 14.57 5.59
CA ALA A 4 24.40 14.94 4.50
C ALA A 4 23.59 14.80 3.18
N THR A 5 23.08 15.91 2.68
CA THR A 5 22.47 16.01 1.35
C THR A 5 23.51 15.53 0.34
N THR A 6 23.18 14.47 -0.40
CA THR A 6 24.10 13.95 -1.43
C THR A 6 24.17 14.93 -2.59
N SER A 7 25.22 14.88 -3.41
CA SER A 7 25.34 15.75 -4.60
C SER A 7 24.18 15.57 -5.58
N GLY A 8 23.53 14.41 -5.57
CA GLY A 8 22.31 14.13 -6.36
C GLY A 8 21.09 14.88 -5.85
N ASP A 9 20.89 14.96 -4.54
CA ASP A 9 19.73 15.63 -3.94
C ASP A 9 19.79 17.14 -4.18
N LEU A 10 20.98 17.76 -4.03
CA LEU A 10 21.19 19.17 -4.36
C LEU A 10 20.85 19.50 -5.83
N GLN A 11 21.07 18.56 -6.75
CA GLN A 11 20.66 18.74 -8.15
C GLN A 11 19.13 18.71 -8.30
N LEU A 12 18.41 17.83 -7.59
CA LEU A 12 16.95 17.76 -7.65
C LEU A 12 16.30 18.99 -7.00
N GLU A 13 16.82 19.49 -5.87
CA GLU A 13 16.36 20.73 -5.22
C GLU A 13 16.49 21.92 -6.16
N ASN A 14 17.67 22.12 -6.78
CA ASN A 14 17.86 23.19 -7.76
C ASN A 14 16.89 23.10 -8.95
N ARG A 15 16.55 21.88 -9.41
CA ARG A 15 15.62 21.67 -10.53
C ARG A 15 14.18 22.00 -10.16
N VAL A 16 13.73 21.63 -8.98
CA VAL A 16 12.37 21.95 -8.55
C VAL A 16 12.18 23.45 -8.33
N GLU A 17 13.15 24.13 -7.73
CA GLU A 17 13.13 25.60 -7.54
C GLU A 17 13.13 26.33 -8.88
N ALA A 18 14.02 25.95 -9.80
CA ALA A 18 14.05 26.52 -11.15
C ALA A 18 12.73 26.36 -11.89
N LEU A 19 12.06 25.22 -11.74
CA LEU A 19 10.75 24.98 -12.35
C LEU A 19 9.64 25.88 -11.77
N LEU A 20 9.61 26.10 -10.45
CA LEU A 20 8.68 27.03 -9.81
C LEU A 20 8.90 28.47 -10.28
N ASP A 21 10.15 28.91 -10.40
CA ASP A 21 10.50 30.22 -10.96
C ASP A 21 10.02 30.37 -12.40
N LEU A 22 10.20 29.33 -13.22
CA LEU A 22 9.75 29.33 -14.62
C LEU A 22 8.22 29.35 -14.70
N ALA A 23 7.51 28.63 -13.86
CA ALA A 23 6.05 28.66 -13.80
C ALA A 23 5.52 30.05 -13.43
N THR A 24 6.13 30.69 -12.43
CA THR A 24 5.79 32.05 -12.01
C THR A 24 6.05 33.05 -13.13
N ARG A 25 7.22 32.99 -13.80
CA ARG A 25 7.53 33.85 -14.97
C ARG A 25 6.60 33.62 -16.15
N ALA A 26 6.09 32.39 -16.33
CA ALA A 26 5.12 32.09 -17.37
C ALA A 26 3.71 32.60 -17.03
N GLY A 27 3.47 33.07 -15.79
CA GLY A 27 2.25 33.73 -15.35
C GLY A 27 1.37 32.92 -14.42
N ALA A 28 1.88 31.88 -13.79
CA ALA A 28 1.16 31.18 -12.71
C ALA A 28 1.03 32.07 -11.49
N ASP A 29 -0.15 32.09 -10.84
CA ASP A 29 -0.38 32.78 -9.56
C ASP A 29 0.30 32.02 -8.41
N ALA A 30 0.28 30.69 -8.49
CA ALA A 30 0.95 29.78 -7.58
C ALA A 30 1.29 28.45 -8.29
N ALA A 31 2.25 27.71 -7.75
CA ALA A 31 2.61 26.40 -8.26
C ALA A 31 3.18 25.51 -7.16
N ASP A 32 3.05 24.22 -7.35
CA ASP A 32 3.88 23.21 -6.69
C ASP A 32 4.52 22.29 -7.71
N ALA A 33 5.68 21.79 -7.36
CA ALA A 33 6.43 20.89 -8.22
C ALA A 33 7.07 19.76 -7.43
N THR A 34 7.27 18.65 -8.11
CA THR A 34 7.99 17.49 -7.60
C THR A 34 9.04 17.08 -8.61
N VAL A 35 10.25 16.86 -8.17
CA VAL A 35 11.30 16.21 -8.98
C VAL A 35 11.69 14.92 -8.29
N PHE A 36 11.77 13.85 -9.04
CA PHE A 36 12.09 12.52 -8.50
C PHE A 36 13.13 11.80 -9.36
N GLY A 37 13.87 10.92 -8.70
CA GLY A 37 14.79 9.99 -9.33
C GLY A 37 14.64 8.60 -8.72
N SER A 38 14.88 7.56 -9.50
CA SER A 38 14.84 6.18 -9.04
C SER A 38 15.90 5.35 -9.74
N ASP A 39 16.67 4.60 -8.95
CA ASP A 39 17.57 3.54 -9.42
C ASP A 39 16.96 2.19 -9.02
N GLN A 40 16.94 1.24 -9.94
CA GLN A 40 16.37 -0.08 -9.72
C GLN A 40 17.29 -1.18 -10.21
N ILE A 41 17.41 -2.26 -9.44
CA ILE A 41 18.00 -3.52 -9.85
C ILE A 41 16.93 -4.61 -9.69
N SER A 42 16.74 -5.43 -10.72
CA SER A 42 15.82 -6.56 -10.71
C SER A 42 16.52 -7.79 -11.24
N VAL A 43 16.43 -8.89 -10.50
CA VAL A 43 16.88 -10.21 -10.95
C VAL A 43 15.72 -11.20 -10.88
N GLY A 44 15.59 -12.03 -11.90
CA GLY A 44 14.60 -13.10 -11.98
C GLY A 44 15.29 -14.44 -12.23
N ARG A 45 14.82 -15.48 -11.54
CA ARG A 45 15.32 -16.84 -11.67
C ARG A 45 14.16 -17.82 -11.75
N ARG A 46 14.33 -18.86 -12.61
CA ARG A 46 13.36 -19.94 -12.73
C ARG A 46 14.06 -21.25 -13.12
N MET A 47 13.71 -22.33 -12.41
CA MET A 47 14.26 -23.68 -12.66
C MET A 47 15.79 -23.70 -12.81
N GLY A 48 16.46 -22.98 -11.90
CA GLY A 48 17.92 -22.91 -11.89
C GLY A 48 18.55 -21.95 -12.93
N GLN A 49 17.75 -21.33 -13.80
CA GLN A 49 18.23 -20.42 -14.83
C GLN A 49 17.91 -18.96 -14.51
N VAL A 50 18.81 -18.05 -14.81
CA VAL A 50 18.54 -16.60 -14.72
C VAL A 50 17.70 -16.20 -15.94
N GLU A 51 16.51 -15.65 -15.70
CA GLU A 51 15.61 -15.17 -16.76
C GLU A 51 15.64 -13.64 -16.90
N THR A 52 15.89 -12.92 -15.80
CA THR A 52 15.92 -11.46 -15.78
C THR A 52 17.16 -10.97 -15.06
N LEU A 53 17.81 -9.97 -15.63
CA LEU A 53 18.90 -9.21 -15.04
C LEU A 53 18.83 -7.80 -15.61
N GLU A 54 18.23 -6.90 -14.85
CA GLU A 54 17.95 -5.53 -15.31
C GLU A 54 18.45 -4.51 -14.29
N ARG A 55 19.03 -3.44 -14.80
CA ARG A 55 19.25 -2.20 -14.08
C ARG A 55 18.62 -1.07 -14.87
N ALA A 56 17.79 -0.30 -14.21
CA ALA A 56 17.12 0.85 -14.79
C ALA A 56 17.27 2.07 -13.88
N ASP A 57 17.49 3.22 -14.48
CA ASP A 57 17.38 4.50 -13.82
C ASP A 57 16.30 5.32 -14.49
N SER A 58 15.59 6.11 -13.71
CA SER A 58 14.56 7.01 -14.19
C SER A 58 14.58 8.30 -13.39
N ALA A 59 14.22 9.39 -14.07
CA ALA A 59 13.99 10.68 -13.42
C ALA A 59 12.78 11.34 -14.06
N GLY A 60 12.08 12.15 -13.29
CA GLY A 60 10.91 12.84 -13.77
C GLY A 60 10.60 14.07 -12.94
N VAL A 61 9.65 14.83 -13.46
CA VAL A 61 9.18 16.06 -12.88
C VAL A 61 7.67 16.18 -13.07
N ASP A 62 6.99 16.58 -12.02
CA ASP A 62 5.59 16.93 -12.02
C ASP A 62 5.43 18.39 -11.63
N LEU A 63 4.56 19.10 -12.32
CA LEU A 63 4.23 20.51 -12.06
C LEU A 63 2.72 20.67 -12.01
N ARG A 64 2.23 21.31 -10.95
CA ARG A 64 0.86 21.76 -10.82
C ARG A 64 0.87 23.29 -10.72
N VAL A 65 0.10 23.96 -11.57
CA VAL A 65 -0.01 25.42 -11.59
C VAL A 65 -1.43 25.86 -11.29
N PHE A 66 -1.56 26.98 -10.60
CA PHE A 66 -2.81 27.66 -10.29
C PHE A 66 -2.82 29.01 -10.99
N LEU A 67 -3.93 29.32 -11.66
CA LEU A 67 -4.10 30.56 -12.41
C LEU A 67 -5.57 30.99 -12.39
N ASN A 68 -5.89 32.11 -11.75
CA ASN A 68 -7.27 32.65 -11.65
C ASN A 68 -8.32 31.62 -11.18
N GLY A 69 -7.96 30.76 -10.21
CA GLY A 69 -8.83 29.67 -9.74
C GLY A 69 -8.92 28.45 -10.67
N GLN A 70 -8.16 28.44 -11.74
CA GLN A 70 -8.00 27.31 -12.65
C GLN A 70 -6.74 26.53 -12.25
N ILE A 71 -6.71 25.24 -12.58
CA ILE A 71 -5.58 24.36 -12.31
C ILE A 71 -5.18 23.58 -13.53
N ALA A 72 -3.88 23.36 -13.71
CA ALA A 72 -3.35 22.38 -14.65
C ALA A 72 -2.22 21.57 -14.00
N GLN A 73 -2.13 20.33 -14.42
CA GLN A 73 -1.10 19.38 -13.96
C GLN A 73 -0.41 18.80 -15.18
N VAL A 74 0.91 18.77 -15.14
CA VAL A 74 1.73 18.23 -16.24
C VAL A 74 2.90 17.44 -15.68
N SER A 75 3.31 16.41 -16.40
CA SER A 75 4.48 15.59 -16.10
C SER A 75 5.47 15.61 -17.25
N GLY A 76 6.74 15.40 -16.95
CA GLY A 76 7.82 15.31 -17.92
C GLY A 76 9.02 14.53 -17.39
N SER A 77 9.90 14.11 -18.31
CA SER A 77 11.16 13.44 -17.97
C SER A 77 12.40 14.26 -18.43
N ASP A 78 12.20 15.37 -19.14
CA ASP A 78 13.28 16.25 -19.59
C ASP A 78 13.57 17.29 -18.50
N LEU A 79 14.59 17.03 -17.69
CA LEU A 79 15.05 17.90 -16.61
C LEU A 79 16.06 18.97 -17.05
N THR A 80 16.29 19.13 -18.35
CA THR A 80 17.12 20.23 -18.87
C THR A 80 16.41 21.58 -18.70
N ASP A 81 17.17 22.69 -18.68
CA ASP A 81 16.58 24.02 -18.54
C ASP A 81 15.51 24.32 -19.61
N ASN A 82 15.76 23.88 -20.86
CA ASN A 82 14.78 23.98 -21.93
C ASN A 82 13.57 23.08 -21.74
N GLY A 83 13.75 21.87 -21.18
CA GLY A 83 12.68 20.94 -20.86
C GLY A 83 11.76 21.52 -19.81
N LEU A 84 12.33 22.04 -18.71
CA LEU A 84 11.59 22.67 -17.62
C LEU A 84 10.84 23.94 -18.10
N ALA A 85 11.47 24.78 -18.94
CA ALA A 85 10.81 25.96 -19.50
C ALA A 85 9.56 25.58 -20.32
N ARG A 86 9.71 24.62 -21.25
CA ARG A 86 8.56 24.12 -22.04
C ARG A 86 7.47 23.51 -21.17
N LEU A 87 7.84 22.82 -20.10
CA LEU A 87 6.89 22.22 -19.17
C LEU A 87 6.07 23.31 -18.46
N ALA A 88 6.74 24.36 -17.95
CA ALA A 88 6.10 25.49 -17.29
C ALA A 88 5.15 26.26 -18.24
N GLU A 89 5.60 26.59 -19.45
CA GLU A 89 4.76 27.23 -20.46
C GLU A 89 3.53 26.41 -20.82
N ARG A 90 3.71 25.08 -20.99
CA ARG A 90 2.61 24.14 -21.25
C ARG A 90 1.62 24.11 -20.11
N ALA A 91 2.07 24.01 -18.86
CA ALA A 91 1.21 23.99 -17.69
C ALA A 91 0.35 25.25 -17.59
N VAL A 92 0.97 26.43 -17.69
CA VAL A 92 0.27 27.71 -17.65
C VAL A 92 -0.67 27.88 -18.85
N GLY A 93 -0.23 27.45 -20.05
CA GLY A 93 -1.08 27.42 -21.23
C GLY A 93 -2.33 26.56 -21.05
N MET A 94 -2.20 25.38 -20.45
CA MET A 94 -3.32 24.49 -20.15
C MET A 94 -4.24 25.08 -19.08
N ALA A 95 -3.70 25.66 -18.02
CA ALA A 95 -4.49 26.26 -16.94
C ALA A 95 -5.46 27.33 -17.45
N LYS A 96 -5.05 28.16 -18.42
CA LYS A 96 -5.89 29.22 -19.03
C LYS A 96 -7.20 28.69 -19.64
N TYR A 97 -7.24 27.42 -20.02
CA TYR A 97 -8.40 26.79 -20.68
C TYR A 97 -9.07 25.73 -19.80
N SER A 98 -8.54 25.46 -18.60
CA SER A 98 -9.18 24.55 -17.66
C SER A 98 -10.40 25.19 -17.01
N PRO A 99 -11.40 24.41 -16.61
CA PRO A 99 -12.48 24.93 -15.79
C PRO A 99 -11.95 25.40 -14.42
N ALA A 100 -12.59 26.38 -13.81
CA ALA A 100 -12.26 26.79 -12.46
C ALA A 100 -12.57 25.67 -11.47
N ASP A 101 -11.67 25.47 -10.51
CA ASP A 101 -11.83 24.53 -9.39
C ASP A 101 -11.81 25.32 -8.07
N ALA A 102 -12.97 25.42 -7.45
CA ALA A 102 -13.14 26.14 -6.20
C ALA A 102 -12.36 25.55 -5.01
N PHE A 103 -11.91 24.32 -5.13
CA PHE A 103 -11.21 23.58 -4.08
C PHE A 103 -9.71 23.50 -4.29
N ALA A 104 -9.23 23.83 -5.51
CA ALA A 104 -7.81 23.85 -5.81
C ALA A 104 -7.08 24.97 -5.08
N GLN A 105 -6.06 24.62 -4.29
CA GLN A 105 -5.25 25.56 -3.52
C GLN A 105 -3.90 24.93 -3.12
N LEU A 106 -2.94 25.78 -2.77
CA LEU A 106 -1.81 25.42 -1.91
C LEU A 106 -2.19 25.56 -0.45
N ALA A 107 -1.44 24.93 0.44
CA ALA A 107 -1.55 25.15 1.87
C ALA A 107 -1.25 26.61 2.24
N ASP A 108 -1.82 27.11 3.32
CA ASP A 108 -1.37 28.39 3.89
C ASP A 108 0.06 28.20 4.46
N PRO A 109 0.92 29.23 4.45
CA PRO A 109 2.32 29.09 4.92
C PRO A 109 2.47 28.60 6.37
N ASP A 110 1.50 28.87 7.23
CA ASP A 110 1.47 28.41 8.61
C ASP A 110 1.02 26.95 8.79
N GLN A 111 0.44 26.36 7.75
CA GLN A 111 0.07 24.94 7.72
C GLN A 111 1.23 24.04 7.28
N LEU A 112 2.29 24.61 6.69
CA LEU A 112 3.39 23.84 6.13
C LEU A 112 4.22 23.11 7.21
N ALA A 113 4.67 21.90 6.90
CA ALA A 113 5.50 21.12 7.78
C ALA A 113 6.84 21.82 8.04
N GLN A 114 7.21 21.90 9.32
CA GLN A 114 8.46 22.48 9.78
C GLN A 114 9.23 21.45 10.60
N ASN A 115 10.57 21.62 10.71
CA ASN A 115 11.41 20.73 11.52
C ASN A 115 11.22 19.24 11.16
N LEU A 116 11.34 18.92 9.87
CA LEU A 116 11.13 17.58 9.33
C LEU A 116 11.94 16.53 10.09
N PRO A 117 11.32 15.45 10.59
CA PRO A 117 12.03 14.39 11.30
C PRO A 117 12.94 13.62 10.33
N ILE A 118 14.07 13.17 10.83
CA ILE A 118 14.94 12.23 10.12
C ILE A 118 14.42 10.82 10.38
N LEU A 119 14.00 10.17 9.29
CA LEU A 119 13.45 8.81 9.32
C LEU A 119 14.45 7.81 8.74
N GLU A 120 14.41 6.58 9.24
CA GLU A 120 15.21 5.47 8.73
C GLU A 120 14.51 4.84 7.50
N THR A 121 14.34 5.62 6.43
CA THR A 121 13.68 5.21 5.19
C THR A 121 14.67 4.83 4.07
N PHE A 122 15.97 4.94 4.34
CA PHE A 122 17.02 4.77 3.35
C PHE A 122 18.15 3.88 3.87
N ASP A 123 18.39 2.76 3.16
CA ASP A 123 19.56 1.90 3.34
C ASP A 123 20.68 2.37 2.40
N PRO A 124 21.84 2.81 2.93
CA PRO A 124 22.96 3.24 2.09
C PRO A 124 23.64 2.09 1.32
N VAL A 125 23.29 0.84 1.61
CA VAL A 125 23.90 -0.34 1.00
C VAL A 125 23.15 -0.76 -0.25
N GLU A 126 23.76 -0.52 -1.42
CA GLU A 126 23.28 -1.10 -2.68
C GLU A 126 23.72 -2.57 -2.77
N PRO A 127 22.79 -3.53 -2.92
CA PRO A 127 23.15 -4.93 -3.04
C PRO A 127 23.85 -5.21 -4.39
N SER A 128 24.86 -6.06 -4.38
CA SER A 128 25.41 -6.53 -5.64
C SER A 128 24.42 -7.48 -6.33
N THR A 129 24.41 -7.45 -7.66
CA THR A 129 23.60 -8.38 -8.47
C THR A 129 23.87 -9.84 -8.13
N GLY A 130 25.14 -10.18 -7.83
CA GLY A 130 25.54 -11.53 -7.39
C GLY A 130 24.83 -11.93 -6.09
N ALA A 131 24.85 -11.06 -5.07
CA ALA A 131 24.18 -11.33 -3.79
C ALA A 131 22.65 -11.48 -3.96
N MET A 132 22.04 -10.72 -4.88
CA MET A 132 20.61 -10.85 -5.17
C MET A 132 20.31 -12.19 -5.87
N LEU A 133 21.15 -12.63 -6.80
CA LEU A 133 21.04 -13.93 -7.48
C LEU A 133 21.23 -15.09 -6.51
N ASP A 134 22.17 -14.98 -5.56
CA ASP A 134 22.41 -16.01 -4.55
C ASP A 134 21.20 -16.17 -3.64
N ARG A 135 20.61 -15.06 -3.16
CA ARG A 135 19.36 -15.09 -2.38
C ARG A 135 18.19 -15.69 -3.18
N ALA A 136 18.07 -15.33 -4.45
CA ALA A 136 17.03 -15.90 -5.31
C ALA A 136 17.24 -17.41 -5.53
N ALA A 137 18.51 -17.87 -5.66
CA ALA A 137 18.83 -19.29 -5.79
C ALA A 137 18.47 -20.06 -4.51
N GLU A 138 18.89 -19.58 -3.34
CA GLU A 138 18.58 -20.21 -2.06
C GLU A 138 17.07 -20.37 -1.85
N ALA A 139 16.30 -19.34 -2.19
CA ALA A 139 14.84 -19.35 -2.08
C ALA A 139 14.19 -20.34 -3.06
N GLU A 140 14.66 -20.37 -4.31
CA GLU A 140 14.16 -21.32 -5.30
C GLU A 140 14.48 -22.77 -4.93
N GLU A 141 15.72 -23.06 -4.51
CA GLU A 141 16.15 -24.39 -4.09
C GLU A 141 15.31 -24.89 -2.90
N ALA A 142 15.08 -24.04 -1.91
CA ALA A 142 14.26 -24.39 -0.77
C ALA A 142 12.80 -24.69 -1.17
N MET A 143 12.22 -23.92 -2.07
CA MET A 143 10.87 -24.13 -2.59
C MET A 143 10.78 -25.43 -3.40
N LEU A 144 11.73 -25.66 -4.32
CA LEU A 144 11.78 -26.89 -5.13
C LEU A 144 12.02 -28.15 -4.30
N GLY A 145 12.65 -28.02 -3.14
CA GLY A 145 12.86 -29.11 -2.19
C GLY A 145 11.60 -29.56 -1.43
N VAL A 146 10.51 -28.84 -1.52
CA VAL A 146 9.24 -29.22 -0.88
C VAL A 146 8.58 -30.35 -1.68
N GLU A 147 8.31 -31.49 -1.03
CA GLU A 147 7.64 -32.64 -1.65
C GLU A 147 6.26 -32.21 -2.20
N GLY A 148 5.99 -32.55 -3.47
CA GLY A 148 4.77 -32.17 -4.18
C GLY A 148 4.89 -30.93 -5.06
N ILE A 149 6.00 -30.18 -4.96
CA ILE A 149 6.32 -29.13 -5.92
C ILE A 149 6.84 -29.76 -7.22
N THR A 150 6.27 -29.35 -8.34
CA THR A 150 6.59 -29.89 -9.66
C THR A 150 7.23 -28.86 -10.58
N ASN A 151 7.09 -27.56 -10.27
CA ASN A 151 7.64 -26.48 -11.09
C ASN A 151 7.85 -25.20 -10.25
N SER A 152 8.68 -24.31 -10.79
CA SER A 152 8.83 -22.94 -10.27
C SER A 152 7.94 -21.97 -11.04
N GLY A 153 7.19 -21.15 -10.33
CA GLY A 153 6.50 -20.00 -10.90
C GLY A 153 7.42 -18.79 -11.08
N GLY A 154 8.68 -18.92 -10.66
CA GLY A 154 9.73 -17.91 -10.69
C GLY A 154 10.05 -17.34 -9.32
N VAL A 155 11.28 -16.87 -9.20
CA VAL A 155 11.78 -16.08 -8.06
C VAL A 155 12.21 -14.72 -8.57
N SER A 156 11.87 -13.67 -7.86
CA SER A 156 12.28 -12.31 -8.19
C SER A 156 12.91 -11.67 -6.95
N ALA A 157 14.11 -11.11 -7.10
CA ALA A 157 14.70 -10.23 -6.11
C ALA A 157 14.84 -8.83 -6.72
N GLY A 158 14.45 -7.81 -5.96
CA GLY A 158 14.46 -6.42 -6.39
C GLY A 158 15.08 -5.50 -5.35
N TRP A 159 15.73 -4.46 -5.84
CA TRP A 159 16.15 -3.31 -5.05
C TRP A 159 15.77 -2.04 -5.79
N THR A 160 15.26 -1.08 -5.04
CA THR A 160 14.95 0.25 -5.58
C THR A 160 15.43 1.31 -4.58
N LYS A 161 16.13 2.31 -5.10
CA LYS A 161 16.42 3.56 -4.41
C LYS A 161 15.60 4.66 -5.07
N SER A 162 14.93 5.47 -4.26
CA SER A 162 14.14 6.60 -4.74
C SER A 162 14.53 7.87 -3.99
N SER A 163 14.61 8.98 -4.72
CA SER A 163 14.76 10.33 -4.18
C SER A 163 13.61 11.19 -4.69
N LEU A 164 13.00 11.96 -3.81
CA LEU A 164 11.87 12.84 -4.08
C LEU A 164 12.10 14.19 -3.45
N VAL A 165 11.91 15.26 -4.22
CA VAL A 165 11.88 16.64 -3.72
C VAL A 165 10.55 17.26 -4.09
N ILE A 166 9.88 17.86 -3.11
CA ILE A 166 8.66 18.64 -3.29
C ILE A 166 8.96 20.09 -2.92
N ALA A 167 8.57 21.01 -3.78
CA ALA A 167 8.61 22.44 -3.48
C ALA A 167 7.31 23.14 -3.89
N THR A 168 7.01 24.25 -3.23
CA THR A 168 5.82 25.06 -3.49
C THR A 168 6.15 26.54 -3.48
N THR A 169 5.45 27.35 -4.28
CA THR A 169 5.69 28.80 -4.36
C THR A 169 5.36 29.55 -3.06
N ASN A 170 4.65 28.93 -2.11
CA ASN A 170 4.33 29.48 -0.79
C ASN A 170 5.38 29.12 0.30
N GLY A 171 6.53 28.52 -0.11
CA GLY A 171 7.71 28.40 0.73
C GLY A 171 8.00 27.02 1.30
N PHE A 172 7.28 25.97 0.92
CA PHE A 172 7.66 24.61 1.28
C PHE A 172 8.79 24.09 0.40
N LEU A 173 9.78 23.45 1.01
CA LEU A 173 10.80 22.63 0.36
C LEU A 173 11.06 21.42 1.27
N GLY A 174 10.86 20.22 0.75
CA GLY A 174 11.12 18.99 1.46
C GLY A 174 11.64 17.89 0.57
N SER A 175 12.61 17.12 1.06
CA SER A 175 13.22 16.00 0.33
C SER A 175 13.10 14.71 1.12
N VAL A 176 12.93 13.59 0.42
CA VAL A 176 12.87 12.24 0.99
C VAL A 176 13.68 11.29 0.13
N GLN A 177 14.53 10.51 0.79
CA GLN A 177 15.16 9.33 0.19
C GLN A 177 14.54 8.07 0.78
N SER A 178 14.37 7.06 -0.04
CA SER A 178 13.87 5.75 0.39
C SER A 178 14.52 4.63 -0.39
N THR A 179 14.64 3.48 0.25
CA THR A 179 15.02 2.22 -0.38
C THR A 179 13.98 1.17 -0.14
N ARG A 180 13.91 0.24 -1.06
CA ARG A 180 13.08 -0.96 -0.93
C ARG A 180 13.85 -2.16 -1.43
N HIS A 181 13.98 -3.16 -0.58
CA HIS A 181 14.46 -4.48 -0.92
C HIS A 181 13.30 -5.45 -0.95
N GLY A 182 13.31 -6.40 -1.88
CA GLY A 182 12.25 -7.39 -2.01
C GLY A 182 12.77 -8.73 -2.49
N LEU A 183 12.14 -9.81 -2.00
CA LEU A 183 12.32 -11.17 -2.50
C LEU A 183 10.95 -11.82 -2.56
N SER A 184 10.60 -12.42 -3.69
CA SER A 184 9.33 -13.12 -3.90
C SER A 184 9.58 -14.45 -4.58
N VAL A 185 8.89 -15.48 -4.11
CA VAL A 185 8.99 -16.86 -4.62
C VAL A 185 7.60 -17.37 -4.92
N SER A 186 7.43 -18.04 -6.05
CA SER A 186 6.18 -18.69 -6.41
C SER A 186 6.41 -20.16 -6.75
N GLY A 187 5.73 -21.07 -6.02
CA GLY A 187 5.75 -22.50 -6.24
C GLY A 187 4.55 -22.97 -7.05
N ILE A 188 4.74 -24.06 -7.80
CA ILE A 188 3.67 -24.77 -8.50
C ILE A 188 3.71 -26.22 -8.05
N ALA A 189 2.60 -26.69 -7.47
CA ALA A 189 2.41 -28.07 -7.02
C ALA A 189 1.44 -28.80 -7.94
N GLY A 190 1.59 -30.14 -8.07
CA GLY A 190 0.73 -30.98 -8.89
C GLY A 190 1.00 -30.88 -10.39
N GLU A 191 0.18 -31.58 -11.19
CA GLU A 191 0.35 -31.69 -12.65
C GLU A 191 -0.97 -31.39 -13.39
N GLY A 192 -0.87 -30.95 -14.65
CA GLY A 192 -2.01 -30.71 -15.54
C GLY A 192 -3.01 -29.71 -14.95
N GLU A 193 -4.29 -30.04 -15.04
CA GLU A 193 -5.38 -29.19 -14.52
C GLU A 193 -5.46 -29.15 -12.99
N ALA A 194 -4.79 -30.11 -12.31
CA ALA A 194 -4.75 -30.16 -10.83
C ALA A 194 -3.65 -29.25 -10.24
N GLN A 195 -2.92 -28.51 -11.08
CA GLN A 195 -1.88 -27.60 -10.59
C GLN A 195 -2.43 -26.56 -9.65
N LYS A 196 -1.70 -26.33 -8.56
CA LYS A 196 -1.95 -25.26 -7.59
C LYS A 196 -0.71 -24.38 -7.49
N ARG A 197 -0.93 -23.08 -7.39
CA ARG A 197 0.14 -22.08 -7.30
C ARG A 197 -0.08 -21.20 -6.08
N ASP A 198 0.98 -21.00 -5.33
CA ASP A 198 1.00 -20.01 -4.26
C ASP A 198 2.38 -19.36 -4.18
N TYR A 199 2.52 -18.37 -3.32
CA TYR A 199 3.74 -17.60 -3.18
C TYR A 199 3.98 -17.17 -1.74
N ASP A 200 5.22 -16.78 -1.46
CA ASP A 200 5.57 -15.97 -0.30
C ASP A 200 6.57 -14.89 -0.68
N TYR A 201 6.71 -13.87 0.16
CA TYR A 201 7.61 -12.77 -0.10
C TYR A 201 8.05 -12.05 1.18
N SER A 202 9.12 -11.27 1.04
CA SER A 202 9.56 -10.30 2.04
C SER A 202 9.86 -8.96 1.37
N LEU A 203 9.47 -7.88 2.05
CA LEU A 203 9.77 -6.50 1.66
C LEU A 203 10.35 -5.78 2.87
N ALA A 204 11.41 -5.00 2.68
CA ALA A 204 12.03 -4.21 3.73
C ALA A 204 12.66 -2.93 3.18
N VAL A 205 12.85 -1.93 4.04
CA VAL A 205 13.65 -0.74 3.74
C VAL A 205 15.13 -1.09 3.72
N PHE A 206 15.60 -1.91 4.67
CA PHE A 206 16.99 -2.35 4.78
C PHE A 206 17.11 -3.80 4.33
N GLY A 207 18.17 -4.11 3.56
CA GLY A 207 18.41 -5.46 3.06
C GLY A 207 18.60 -6.51 4.16
N GLU A 208 19.11 -6.11 5.31
CA GLU A 208 19.29 -6.98 6.49
C GLU A 208 17.97 -7.37 7.18
N ASP A 209 16.89 -6.58 6.97
CA ASP A 209 15.57 -6.84 7.56
C ASP A 209 14.71 -7.79 6.69
N LEU A 210 15.20 -8.19 5.52
CA LEU A 210 14.54 -9.23 4.72
C LEU A 210 14.58 -10.58 5.45
N LYS A 211 13.48 -11.32 5.42
CA LYS A 211 13.41 -12.70 5.91
C LYS A 211 14.47 -13.58 5.25
N ASP A 212 14.80 -14.67 5.91
CA ASP A 212 15.66 -15.70 5.34
C ASP A 212 15.08 -16.20 4.00
N PRO A 213 15.86 -16.23 2.89
CA PRO A 213 15.38 -16.68 1.59
C PRO A 213 14.85 -18.11 1.61
N ARG A 214 15.45 -18.99 2.42
CA ARG A 214 15.01 -20.40 2.56
C ARG A 214 13.65 -20.50 3.22
N GLU A 215 13.37 -19.67 4.24
CA GLU A 215 12.05 -19.61 4.89
C GLU A 215 10.97 -19.19 3.89
N ILE A 216 11.24 -18.15 3.08
CA ILE A 216 10.30 -17.67 2.04
C ILE A 216 10.04 -18.79 1.01
N GLY A 217 11.10 -19.49 0.57
CA GLY A 217 10.99 -20.59 -0.39
C GLY A 217 10.18 -21.76 0.17
N LEU A 218 10.50 -22.23 1.38
CA LEU A 218 9.79 -23.31 2.04
C LEU A 218 8.30 -22.98 2.24
N GLU A 219 8.00 -21.75 2.64
CA GLU A 219 6.61 -21.33 2.87
C GLU A 219 5.84 -21.27 1.54
N ALA A 220 6.41 -20.71 0.47
CA ALA A 220 5.79 -20.70 -0.85
C ALA A 220 5.48 -22.12 -1.34
N GLY A 221 6.43 -23.07 -1.15
CA GLY A 221 6.24 -24.47 -1.49
C GLY A 221 5.12 -25.13 -0.68
N ARG A 222 5.14 -24.99 0.65
CA ARG A 222 4.12 -25.55 1.55
C ARG A 222 2.71 -25.03 1.22
N ARG A 223 2.59 -23.72 0.97
CA ARG A 223 1.31 -23.08 0.59
C ARG A 223 0.78 -23.61 -0.73
N SER A 224 1.64 -23.87 -1.72
CA SER A 224 1.23 -24.44 -2.98
C SER A 224 0.76 -25.90 -2.82
N VAL A 225 1.50 -26.72 -2.06
CA VAL A 225 1.20 -28.14 -1.86
C VAL A 225 -0.07 -28.35 -1.04
N ARG A 226 -0.30 -27.56 0.02
CA ARG A 226 -1.48 -27.71 0.87
C ARG A 226 -2.81 -27.47 0.14
N GLN A 227 -2.79 -26.84 -1.05
CA GLN A 227 -3.98 -26.61 -1.87
C GLN A 227 -4.29 -27.78 -2.82
N LEU A 228 -3.42 -28.79 -2.91
CA LEU A 228 -3.65 -29.96 -3.78
C LEU A 228 -4.93 -30.70 -3.37
N GLY A 229 -5.70 -31.10 -4.39
CA GLY A 229 -6.96 -31.80 -4.17
C GLY A 229 -8.13 -30.90 -3.77
N ALA A 230 -7.98 -29.56 -3.83
CA ALA A 230 -9.07 -28.63 -3.58
C ALA A 230 -10.28 -28.93 -4.51
N LYS A 231 -11.48 -28.89 -3.91
CA LYS A 231 -12.76 -29.13 -4.60
C LYS A 231 -13.74 -28.03 -4.20
N PRO A 232 -14.80 -27.81 -4.99
CA PRO A 232 -15.90 -26.97 -4.57
C PRO A 232 -16.47 -27.43 -3.22
N GLY A 233 -16.67 -26.50 -2.30
CA GLY A 233 -17.20 -26.80 -0.97
C GLY A 233 -18.72 -26.68 -0.90
N ALA A 234 -19.31 -27.10 0.20
CA ALA A 234 -20.75 -26.97 0.45
C ALA A 234 -21.12 -25.55 0.89
N THR A 235 -22.34 -25.12 0.58
CA THR A 235 -22.94 -23.91 1.17
C THR A 235 -23.06 -24.04 2.69
N ALA A 236 -22.61 -23.02 3.44
CA ALA A 236 -22.62 -23.02 4.89
C ALA A 236 -22.79 -21.62 5.48
N GLN A 237 -23.18 -21.57 6.76
CA GLN A 237 -23.14 -20.38 7.60
C GLN A 237 -22.24 -20.66 8.80
N VAL A 238 -20.97 -20.39 8.64
CA VAL A 238 -19.94 -20.56 9.68
C VAL A 238 -19.08 -19.31 9.73
N PRO A 239 -18.30 -19.09 10.81
CA PRO A 239 -17.30 -18.02 10.83
C PRO A 239 -16.35 -18.13 9.63
N VAL A 240 -15.95 -16.97 9.10
CA VAL A 240 -14.93 -16.86 8.05
C VAL A 240 -13.67 -16.27 8.67
N ILE A 241 -12.55 -16.97 8.51
CA ILE A 241 -11.25 -16.57 9.02
C ILE A 241 -10.35 -16.23 7.84
N PHE A 242 -9.83 -15.01 7.79
CA PHE A 242 -8.96 -14.52 6.73
C PHE A 242 -7.52 -14.53 7.22
N GLU A 243 -6.62 -15.27 6.57
CA GLU A 243 -5.19 -15.17 6.88
C GLU A 243 -4.64 -13.76 6.63
N PRO A 244 -3.53 -13.30 7.26
CA PRO A 244 -3.11 -11.89 7.22
C PRO A 244 -2.98 -11.31 5.82
N ARG A 245 -2.40 -12.03 4.85
CA ARG A 245 -2.25 -11.56 3.44
C ARG A 245 -3.57 -11.41 2.68
N VAL A 246 -4.65 -11.98 3.20
CA VAL A 246 -6.00 -11.81 2.69
C VAL A 246 -6.76 -10.79 3.53
N ALA A 247 -6.58 -10.81 4.85
CA ALA A 247 -7.14 -9.85 5.80
C ALA A 247 -6.78 -8.40 5.45
N VAL A 248 -5.58 -8.16 4.91
CA VAL A 248 -5.17 -6.83 4.44
C VAL A 248 -6.13 -6.24 3.38
N ARG A 249 -6.80 -7.07 2.56
CA ARG A 249 -7.82 -6.59 1.61
C ARG A 249 -9.09 -6.12 2.34
N MET A 250 -9.49 -6.81 3.40
CA MET A 250 -10.63 -6.41 4.24
C MET A 250 -10.32 -5.10 4.96
N PHE A 251 -9.10 -4.96 5.47
CA PHE A 251 -8.62 -3.72 6.08
C PHE A 251 -8.52 -2.58 5.05
N SER A 252 -8.09 -2.84 3.81
CA SER A 252 -8.08 -1.84 2.73
C SER A 252 -9.47 -1.29 2.40
N LEU A 253 -10.54 -2.10 2.49
CA LEU A 253 -11.91 -1.62 2.30
C LEU A 253 -12.32 -0.65 3.40
N LEU A 254 -11.96 -0.94 4.66
CA LEU A 254 -12.21 -0.03 5.78
C LEU A 254 -11.49 1.30 5.61
N MET A 255 -10.19 1.26 5.26
CA MET A 255 -9.40 2.46 4.99
C MET A 255 -9.90 3.26 3.78
N GLY A 256 -10.39 2.57 2.74
CA GLY A 256 -11.03 3.19 1.58
C GLY A 256 -12.35 3.90 1.92
N ALA A 257 -13.08 3.40 2.92
CA ALA A 257 -14.35 4.01 3.37
C ALA A 257 -14.16 5.34 4.10
N ILE A 258 -12.99 5.60 4.70
CA ILE A 258 -12.68 6.88 5.36
C ILE A 258 -11.87 7.83 4.46
N ASN A 259 -11.67 7.48 3.19
CA ASN A 259 -10.95 8.29 2.21
C ASN A 259 -11.79 9.50 1.77
N GLY A 260 -11.26 10.71 1.95
CA GLY A 260 -11.93 11.98 1.67
C GLY A 260 -12.45 12.11 0.23
N GLU A 261 -11.77 11.53 -0.76
CA GLU A 261 -12.28 11.55 -2.14
C GLU A 261 -13.58 10.76 -2.29
N SER A 262 -13.68 9.60 -1.63
CA SER A 262 -14.91 8.81 -1.64
C SER A 262 -16.05 9.53 -0.91
N LEU A 263 -15.70 10.25 0.15
CA LEU A 263 -16.66 11.03 0.95
C LEU A 263 -17.24 12.19 0.15
N VAL A 264 -16.40 13.03 -0.46
CA VAL A 264 -16.88 14.22 -1.21
C VAL A 264 -17.60 13.84 -2.50
N ARG A 265 -17.34 12.64 -3.05
CA ARG A 265 -18.10 12.07 -4.18
C ARG A 265 -19.40 11.40 -3.76
N GLY A 266 -19.69 11.24 -2.47
CA GLY A 266 -20.87 10.54 -1.96
C GLY A 266 -20.83 9.03 -2.24
N THR A 267 -19.64 8.44 -2.34
CA THR A 267 -19.43 7.02 -2.65
C THR A 267 -18.93 6.21 -1.45
N SER A 268 -18.98 6.75 -0.25
CA SER A 268 -18.62 6.06 0.99
C SER A 268 -19.81 5.89 1.92
N LEU A 269 -19.96 4.66 2.40
CA LEU A 269 -20.95 4.32 3.44
C LEU A 269 -20.63 4.90 4.83
N LEU A 270 -19.41 5.43 5.05
CA LEU A 270 -18.98 5.98 6.34
C LEU A 270 -19.00 7.52 6.40
N ALA A 271 -19.61 8.20 5.43
CA ALA A 271 -19.62 9.66 5.36
C ALA A 271 -20.11 10.34 6.66
N ASP A 272 -21.15 9.83 7.29
CA ASP A 272 -21.76 10.39 8.51
C ASP A 272 -21.43 9.56 9.76
N HIS A 273 -20.25 8.91 9.84
CA HIS A 273 -19.95 7.96 10.91
C HIS A 273 -18.87 8.44 11.89
N ILE A 274 -18.33 9.63 11.77
CA ILE A 274 -17.44 10.20 12.82
C ILE A 274 -18.18 10.19 14.16
N GLY A 275 -17.52 9.65 15.19
CA GLY A 275 -18.07 9.49 16.54
C GLY A 275 -19.04 8.31 16.71
N LYS A 276 -19.20 7.47 15.68
CA LYS A 276 -20.04 6.26 15.76
C LYS A 276 -19.19 5.00 15.73
N THR A 277 -19.69 3.94 16.36
CA THR A 277 -19.09 2.61 16.29
C THR A 277 -19.24 2.03 14.88
N VAL A 278 -18.14 1.62 14.28
CA VAL A 278 -18.05 1.07 12.91
C VAL A 278 -17.43 -0.32 12.89
N ILE A 279 -16.43 -0.55 13.73
CA ILE A 279 -15.77 -1.84 13.88
C ILE A 279 -16.04 -2.39 15.27
N ALA A 280 -15.67 -3.65 15.52
CA ALA A 280 -15.84 -4.26 16.84
C ALA A 280 -15.22 -3.39 17.94
N PRO A 281 -15.91 -3.17 19.11
CA PRO A 281 -15.49 -2.22 20.14
C PRO A 281 -14.14 -2.55 20.81
N GLU A 282 -13.68 -3.78 20.74
CA GLU A 282 -12.39 -4.22 21.26
C GLU A 282 -11.21 -3.88 20.32
N LEU A 283 -11.49 -3.42 19.11
CA LEU A 283 -10.49 -3.13 18.09
C LEU A 283 -10.26 -1.63 17.91
N SER A 284 -9.03 -1.30 17.60
CA SER A 284 -8.60 0.05 17.22
C SER A 284 -7.78 0.00 15.94
N VAL A 285 -7.76 1.11 15.20
CA VAL A 285 -6.89 1.30 14.04
C VAL A 285 -5.97 2.47 14.31
N PHE A 286 -4.69 2.21 14.20
CA PHE A 286 -3.63 3.20 14.41
C PHE A 286 -2.94 3.55 13.11
N GLU A 287 -2.38 4.75 13.07
CA GLU A 287 -1.46 5.21 12.04
C GLU A 287 -0.27 5.88 12.67
N ASP A 288 0.95 5.52 12.22
CA ASP A 288 2.19 6.18 12.63
C ASP A 288 3.10 6.42 11.41
N PRO A 289 3.27 7.67 10.97
CA PRO A 289 4.15 8.03 9.87
C PRO A 289 5.63 7.99 10.23
N PHE A 290 5.99 7.72 11.49
CA PHE A 290 7.37 7.83 12.00
C PHE A 290 7.97 6.48 12.39
N LEU A 291 7.29 5.37 12.11
CA LEU A 291 7.82 4.03 12.41
C LEU A 291 9.18 3.85 11.74
N LYS A 292 10.17 3.42 12.54
CA LYS A 292 11.53 3.18 12.05
C LYS A 292 11.54 2.02 11.05
N ARG A 293 12.31 2.19 9.96
CA ARG A 293 12.51 1.19 8.93
C ARG A 293 11.21 0.64 8.31
N ALA A 294 10.10 1.40 8.42
CA ALA A 294 8.82 0.98 7.85
C ALA A 294 8.58 1.59 6.47
N LEU A 295 7.98 0.80 5.59
CA LEU A 295 7.81 1.13 4.17
C LEU A 295 6.83 2.28 3.88
N GLY A 296 5.96 2.63 4.84
CA GLY A 296 5.00 3.73 4.73
C GLY A 296 5.43 5.01 5.43
N SER A 297 6.61 5.04 6.07
CA SER A 297 7.06 6.20 6.85
C SER A 297 7.39 7.40 5.96
N ARG A 298 6.98 8.59 6.41
CA ARG A 298 7.18 9.85 5.68
C ARG A 298 7.23 11.04 6.64
N PRO A 299 8.06 12.06 6.36
CA PRO A 299 8.20 13.23 7.23
C PRO A 299 7.16 14.33 6.99
N PHE A 300 6.46 14.30 5.85
CA PHE A 300 5.40 15.22 5.43
C PHE A 300 4.50 14.53 4.40
N ASP A 301 3.36 15.12 4.10
CA ASP A 301 2.45 14.61 3.08
C ASP A 301 2.75 15.14 1.66
N GLY A 302 2.00 14.68 0.68
CA GLY A 302 2.18 15.07 -0.74
C GLY A 302 1.94 16.55 -1.05
N GLU A 303 1.42 17.35 -0.13
CA GLU A 303 1.19 18.79 -0.27
C GLU A 303 2.06 19.63 0.68
N GLY A 304 3.02 18.98 1.37
CA GLY A 304 3.94 19.63 2.28
C GLY A 304 3.36 19.91 3.67
N LEU A 305 2.25 19.26 4.03
CA LEU A 305 1.66 19.40 5.37
C LEU A 305 2.33 18.44 6.36
N PRO A 306 2.29 18.77 7.67
CA PRO A 306 2.77 17.87 8.71
C PRO A 306 1.90 16.62 8.78
N VAL A 307 2.57 15.49 8.97
CA VAL A 307 1.96 14.20 9.31
C VAL A 307 2.09 13.95 10.81
N GLN A 308 1.25 13.11 11.37
CA GLN A 308 1.27 12.81 12.81
C GLN A 308 0.70 11.44 13.09
N GLU A 309 1.07 10.86 14.22
CA GLU A 309 0.44 9.67 14.77
C GLU A 309 -1.06 9.92 15.00
N ARG A 310 -1.89 8.91 14.66
CA ARG A 310 -3.34 8.98 14.82
C ARG A 310 -3.93 7.66 15.27
N THR A 311 -4.98 7.73 16.06
CA THR A 311 -5.93 6.64 16.22
C THR A 311 -7.10 6.92 15.30
N LEU A 312 -7.20 6.17 14.19
CA LEU A 312 -8.25 6.36 13.17
C LEU A 312 -9.60 5.77 13.60
N PHE A 313 -9.53 4.65 14.33
CA PHE A 313 -10.67 4.07 15.03
C PHE A 313 -10.23 3.77 16.45
N ASP A 314 -10.96 4.30 17.41
CA ASP A 314 -10.70 4.11 18.85
C ASP A 314 -11.79 3.25 19.47
N GLN A 315 -11.43 2.05 19.93
CA GLN A 315 -12.39 1.10 20.51
C GLN A 315 -13.70 1.00 19.69
N GLY A 316 -13.50 0.75 18.39
CA GLY A 316 -14.57 0.60 17.41
C GLY A 316 -15.12 1.89 16.83
N VAL A 317 -14.83 3.05 17.42
CA VAL A 317 -15.42 4.35 17.05
C VAL A 317 -14.54 5.07 16.01
N LEU A 318 -15.11 5.48 14.88
CA LEU A 318 -14.42 6.29 13.87
C LEU A 318 -14.12 7.69 14.43
N THR A 319 -12.86 8.10 14.46
CA THR A 319 -12.40 9.37 15.02
C THR A 319 -12.25 10.46 13.97
N THR A 320 -11.85 10.10 12.75
CA THR A 320 -11.54 11.06 11.69
C THR A 320 -11.64 10.41 10.30
N HIS A 321 -11.87 11.26 9.29
CA HIS A 321 -11.65 10.91 7.88
C HIS A 321 -10.27 11.40 7.42
N LEU A 322 -9.78 10.86 6.29
CA LEU A 322 -8.49 11.22 5.70
C LEU A 322 -8.71 12.26 4.59
N HIS A 323 -8.08 13.43 4.70
CA HIS A 323 -8.26 14.51 3.75
C HIS A 323 -6.92 15.10 3.28
N ASN A 324 -6.84 15.40 1.98
CA ASN A 324 -5.91 16.35 1.39
C ASN A 324 -6.53 17.77 1.43
N LEU A 325 -5.82 18.78 0.93
CA LEU A 325 -6.31 20.18 0.94
C LEU A 325 -7.64 20.35 0.20
N ALA A 326 -7.78 19.77 -0.98
CA ALA A 326 -8.97 19.94 -1.81
C ALA A 326 -10.22 19.30 -1.17
N THR A 327 -10.11 18.05 -0.72
CA THR A 327 -11.24 17.37 -0.08
C THR A 327 -11.59 17.93 1.28
N ALA A 328 -10.60 18.44 2.05
CA ALA A 328 -10.83 19.13 3.31
C ALA A 328 -11.62 20.42 3.08
N LYS A 329 -11.22 21.24 2.11
CA LYS A 329 -11.94 22.47 1.74
C LYS A 329 -13.36 22.18 1.27
N GLN A 330 -13.54 21.14 0.44
CA GLN A 330 -14.86 20.73 -0.04
C GLN A 330 -15.77 20.26 1.10
N ALA A 331 -15.21 19.53 2.07
CA ALA A 331 -15.93 19.04 3.25
C ALA A 331 -16.10 20.11 4.35
N GLY A 332 -15.43 21.26 4.26
CA GLY A 332 -15.46 22.31 5.30
C GLY A 332 -14.74 21.92 6.59
N VAL A 333 -13.68 21.10 6.49
CA VAL A 333 -12.85 20.61 7.61
C VAL A 333 -11.39 20.96 7.40
N ASN A 334 -10.55 20.73 8.41
CA ASN A 334 -9.10 20.88 8.27
C ASN A 334 -8.49 19.69 7.50
N PRO A 335 -7.43 19.91 6.69
CA PRO A 335 -6.66 18.83 6.08
C PRO A 335 -5.99 17.98 7.16
N THR A 336 -5.78 16.71 6.86
CA THR A 336 -5.32 15.74 7.87
C THR A 336 -3.90 15.24 7.65
N GLY A 337 -3.15 15.80 6.67
CA GLY A 337 -1.78 15.37 6.36
C GLY A 337 -1.73 14.04 5.60
N HIS A 338 -2.73 13.80 4.76
CA HIS A 338 -2.87 12.54 4.03
C HIS A 338 -2.79 12.68 2.51
N ALA A 339 -2.33 13.83 2.03
CA ALA A 339 -2.07 13.96 0.59
C ALA A 339 -1.03 12.94 0.13
N SER A 340 -1.30 12.30 -1.00
CA SER A 340 -0.41 11.32 -1.63
C SER A 340 -0.22 11.68 -3.09
N ARG A 341 1.03 11.70 -3.56
CA ARG A 341 1.35 11.98 -4.96
C ARG A 341 1.45 10.70 -5.77
N GLY A 342 0.70 10.66 -6.87
CA GLY A 342 0.83 9.67 -7.92
C GLY A 342 1.06 10.40 -9.25
N GLY A 343 2.30 10.83 -9.49
CA GLY A 343 2.62 11.77 -10.56
C GLY A 343 2.14 13.18 -10.22
N ALA A 344 1.66 13.94 -11.21
CA ALA A 344 1.17 15.30 -11.00
C ALA A 344 -0.17 15.38 -10.21
N SER A 345 -0.93 14.28 -10.13
CA SER A 345 -2.19 14.25 -9.37
C SER A 345 -1.96 14.02 -7.87
N ILE A 346 -2.84 14.61 -7.06
CA ILE A 346 -2.83 14.47 -5.61
C ILE A 346 -4.06 13.68 -5.18
N GLY A 347 -3.82 12.48 -4.68
CA GLY A 347 -4.83 11.64 -4.03
C GLY A 347 -4.73 11.69 -2.52
N ILE A 348 -5.31 10.69 -1.87
CA ILE A 348 -5.25 10.50 -0.43
C ILE A 348 -4.65 9.13 -0.12
N GLY A 349 -3.67 9.09 0.79
CA GLY A 349 -3.02 7.89 1.27
C GLY A 349 -2.63 8.00 2.74
N TYR A 350 -2.68 6.90 3.44
CA TYR A 350 -2.18 6.78 4.81
C TYR A 350 -0.68 6.41 4.82
N ALA A 351 -0.06 6.55 5.99
CA ALA A 351 1.32 6.13 6.22
C ALA A 351 1.41 4.64 6.61
N ASN A 352 1.97 4.31 7.79
CA ASN A 352 1.88 2.96 8.32
C ASN A 352 0.61 2.85 9.14
N ALA A 353 -0.39 2.13 8.67
CA ALA A 353 -1.65 1.93 9.36
C ALA A 353 -1.86 0.47 9.71
N TRP A 354 -2.37 0.17 10.93
CA TRP A 354 -2.62 -1.21 11.33
C TRP A 354 -3.86 -1.36 12.18
N LEU A 355 -4.49 -2.51 12.01
CA LEU A 355 -5.56 -2.97 12.90
C LEU A 355 -4.92 -3.63 14.14
N SER A 356 -5.40 -3.26 15.33
CA SER A 356 -4.87 -3.82 16.58
C SER A 356 -4.96 -5.34 16.60
N PRO A 357 -3.85 -6.06 16.91
CA PRO A 357 -3.92 -7.48 17.20
C PRO A 357 -4.55 -7.69 18.58
N SER A 358 -5.06 -8.90 18.82
CA SER A 358 -5.49 -9.35 20.16
C SER A 358 -4.39 -10.19 20.83
N GLU A 359 -4.67 -10.76 22.01
CA GLU A 359 -3.81 -11.73 22.67
C GLU A 359 -4.05 -13.17 22.17
N GLN A 360 -5.16 -13.43 21.46
CA GLN A 360 -5.56 -14.75 21.02
C GLN A 360 -4.66 -15.27 19.90
N SER A 361 -4.10 -16.45 20.04
CA SER A 361 -3.34 -17.09 18.96
C SER A 361 -4.27 -17.55 17.81
N VAL A 362 -3.70 -17.73 16.61
CA VAL A 362 -4.46 -18.30 15.48
C VAL A 362 -5.02 -19.68 15.82
N ASP A 363 -4.24 -20.53 16.47
CA ASP A 363 -4.69 -21.87 16.89
C ASP A 363 -5.86 -21.81 17.87
N ASP A 364 -5.84 -20.87 18.82
CA ASP A 364 -6.95 -20.69 19.75
C ASP A 364 -8.18 -20.11 19.04
N MET A 365 -8.00 -19.21 18.07
CA MET A 365 -9.10 -18.71 17.25
C MET A 365 -9.76 -19.82 16.42
N LEU A 366 -8.96 -20.75 15.86
CA LEU A 366 -9.48 -21.91 15.13
C LEU A 366 -10.25 -22.86 16.06
N LYS A 367 -9.69 -23.15 17.26
CA LYS A 367 -10.36 -24.00 18.27
C LYS A 367 -11.67 -23.40 18.75
N ASP A 368 -11.71 -22.09 19.03
CA ASP A 368 -12.92 -21.38 19.44
C ASP A 368 -13.99 -21.40 18.34
N ALA A 369 -13.58 -21.33 17.07
CA ALA A 369 -14.50 -21.40 15.95
C ALA A 369 -15.08 -22.81 15.78
N GLY A 370 -14.32 -23.86 16.09
CA GLY A 370 -14.66 -25.26 15.90
C GLY A 370 -14.87 -25.64 14.44
N GLU A 371 -15.91 -25.08 13.81
CA GLU A 371 -16.20 -25.14 12.38
C GLU A 371 -16.08 -23.74 11.76
N ALA A 372 -15.28 -23.57 10.70
CA ALA A 372 -15.09 -22.30 10.00
C ALA A 372 -14.61 -22.50 8.55
N PHE A 373 -14.60 -21.43 7.80
CA PHE A 373 -13.91 -21.36 6.51
C PHE A 373 -12.68 -20.45 6.62
N TYR A 374 -11.48 -21.02 6.49
CA TYR A 374 -10.21 -20.32 6.53
C TYR A 374 -9.81 -19.92 5.10
N VAL A 375 -9.81 -18.61 4.81
CA VAL A 375 -9.61 -18.04 3.48
C VAL A 375 -8.15 -17.71 3.26
N THR A 376 -7.57 -18.26 2.17
CA THR A 376 -6.18 -18.02 1.77
C THR A 376 -6.05 -17.24 0.48
N SER A 377 -7.14 -17.11 -0.29
CA SER A 377 -7.18 -16.29 -1.51
C SER A 377 -8.57 -15.73 -1.77
N LEU A 378 -8.63 -14.51 -2.29
CA LEU A 378 -9.84 -13.86 -2.74
C LEU A 378 -9.72 -13.50 -4.22
N MET A 379 -10.77 -13.71 -5.01
CA MET A 379 -10.82 -13.45 -6.43
C MET A 379 -11.89 -12.40 -6.78
N GLY A 380 -11.55 -11.52 -7.71
CA GLY A 380 -12.47 -10.48 -8.18
C GLY A 380 -12.54 -9.26 -7.26
N GLN A 381 -13.43 -8.34 -7.61
CA GLN A 381 -13.77 -7.16 -6.81
C GLN A 381 -15.22 -7.33 -6.36
N GLY A 382 -15.45 -7.39 -5.04
CA GLY A 382 -16.71 -7.81 -4.50
C GLY A 382 -17.36 -6.85 -3.51
N ALA A 383 -16.91 -5.62 -3.37
CA ALA A 383 -17.45 -4.67 -2.41
C ALA A 383 -18.11 -3.47 -3.11
N ASN A 384 -19.35 -3.19 -2.76
CA ASN A 384 -20.03 -1.94 -3.08
C ASN A 384 -19.89 -0.98 -1.90
N MET A 385 -19.03 0.03 -2.04
CA MET A 385 -18.72 0.98 -0.97
C MET A 385 -19.83 1.99 -0.68
N ILE A 386 -20.92 2.01 -1.45
CA ILE A 386 -22.10 2.85 -1.21
C ILE A 386 -23.13 2.09 -0.37
N THR A 387 -23.42 0.84 -0.73
CA THR A 387 -24.46 0.03 -0.08
C THR A 387 -23.90 -0.90 1.01
N GLY A 388 -22.60 -1.15 1.01
CA GLY A 388 -21.93 -2.12 1.88
C GLY A 388 -22.12 -3.58 1.43
N ASP A 389 -22.72 -3.84 0.27
CA ASP A 389 -22.85 -5.20 -0.25
C ASP A 389 -21.46 -5.78 -0.54
N TYR A 390 -21.22 -7.00 -0.05
CA TYR A 390 -20.00 -7.75 -0.27
C TYR A 390 -20.32 -9.10 -0.90
N SER A 391 -19.65 -9.40 -2.03
CA SER A 391 -19.74 -10.70 -2.68
C SER A 391 -18.43 -10.98 -3.41
N GLN A 392 -17.67 -11.99 -2.99
CA GLN A 392 -16.33 -12.24 -3.52
C GLN A 392 -16.02 -13.73 -3.60
N GLY A 393 -15.38 -14.14 -4.70
CA GLY A 393 -14.84 -15.50 -4.83
C GLY A 393 -13.72 -15.75 -3.83
N ALA A 394 -13.66 -16.95 -3.28
CA ALA A 394 -12.71 -17.36 -2.25
C ALA A 394 -12.19 -18.78 -2.45
N THR A 395 -10.97 -19.00 -2.01
CA THR A 395 -10.31 -20.30 -1.90
C THR A 395 -9.69 -20.42 -0.52
N GLY A 396 -9.66 -21.60 0.06
CA GLY A 396 -9.09 -21.78 1.40
C GLY A 396 -9.27 -23.20 1.92
N PHE A 397 -9.52 -23.32 3.19
CA PHE A 397 -9.65 -24.60 3.90
C PHE A 397 -10.89 -24.62 4.78
N TRP A 398 -11.56 -25.73 4.86
CA TRP A 398 -12.48 -25.94 5.98
C TRP A 398 -11.69 -26.07 7.29
N VAL A 399 -12.24 -25.51 8.34
CA VAL A 399 -11.82 -25.78 9.71
C VAL A 399 -12.79 -26.80 10.29
N ARG A 400 -12.28 -27.91 10.83
CA ARG A 400 -13.04 -28.97 11.45
C ARG A 400 -12.45 -29.27 12.81
N ASN A 401 -13.29 -29.29 13.84
CA ASN A 401 -12.86 -29.51 15.23
C ASN A 401 -11.70 -28.58 15.67
N GLY A 402 -11.66 -27.35 15.13
CA GLY A 402 -10.63 -26.35 15.45
C GLY A 402 -9.29 -26.54 14.75
N GLU A 403 -9.22 -27.34 13.69
CA GLU A 403 -8.02 -27.57 12.88
C GLU A 403 -8.30 -27.35 11.39
N LEU A 404 -7.26 -26.94 10.64
CA LEU A 404 -7.35 -26.86 9.17
C LEU A 404 -7.51 -28.26 8.59
N ALA A 405 -8.55 -28.44 7.78
CA ALA A 405 -8.92 -29.71 7.18
C ALA A 405 -8.78 -29.67 5.63
N GLU A 406 -9.81 -30.10 4.92
CA GLU A 406 -9.77 -30.20 3.45
C GLU A 406 -9.68 -28.85 2.74
N PRO A 407 -8.83 -28.73 1.68
CA PRO A 407 -8.78 -27.54 0.84
C PRO A 407 -10.05 -27.43 -0.02
N VAL A 408 -10.55 -26.21 -0.14
CA VAL A 408 -11.74 -25.90 -0.97
C VAL A 408 -11.47 -24.70 -1.88
N GLU A 409 -12.10 -24.72 -3.04
CA GLU A 409 -12.05 -23.67 -4.05
C GLU A 409 -13.44 -23.37 -4.62
N SER A 410 -13.55 -22.34 -5.46
CA SER A 410 -14.80 -21.95 -6.11
C SER A 410 -15.91 -21.60 -5.11
N MET A 411 -15.53 -21.07 -3.95
CA MET A 411 -16.47 -20.56 -2.96
C MET A 411 -16.82 -19.11 -3.24
N THR A 412 -18.01 -18.68 -2.82
CA THR A 412 -18.42 -17.27 -2.82
C THR A 412 -18.76 -16.84 -1.40
N LEU A 413 -18.16 -15.77 -0.93
CA LEU A 413 -18.49 -15.11 0.34
C LEU A 413 -19.46 -13.97 0.07
N GLY A 414 -20.55 -13.91 0.81
CA GLY A 414 -21.56 -12.84 0.74
C GLY A 414 -21.87 -12.26 2.10
N GLY A 415 -22.09 -10.93 2.15
CA GLY A 415 -22.40 -10.25 3.41
C GLY A 415 -22.62 -8.74 3.25
N LYS A 416 -22.69 -8.07 4.38
CA LYS A 416 -22.69 -6.60 4.47
C LYS A 416 -21.45 -6.13 5.21
N LEU A 417 -20.70 -5.21 4.63
CA LEU A 417 -19.46 -4.69 5.24
C LEU A 417 -19.68 -4.16 6.64
N GLN A 418 -20.80 -3.45 6.89
CA GLN A 418 -21.13 -2.90 8.19
C GLN A 418 -21.25 -4.00 9.25
N ASP A 419 -21.96 -5.07 8.95
CA ASP A 419 -22.14 -6.20 9.87
C ASP A 419 -20.81 -6.96 10.05
N MET A 420 -20.07 -7.15 8.96
CA MET A 420 -18.77 -7.82 8.96
C MET A 420 -17.75 -7.08 9.85
N TRP A 421 -17.67 -5.75 9.73
CA TRP A 421 -16.75 -4.94 10.53
C TRP A 421 -17.11 -4.92 12.00
N LEU A 422 -18.40 -4.86 12.35
CA LEU A 422 -18.86 -4.94 13.74
C LEU A 422 -18.66 -6.31 14.39
N ALA A 423 -18.61 -7.37 13.58
CA ALA A 423 -18.46 -8.74 14.04
C ALA A 423 -17.04 -9.30 13.85
N MET A 424 -16.04 -8.45 13.60
CA MET A 424 -14.67 -8.90 13.40
C MET A 424 -13.90 -9.04 14.73
N SER A 425 -12.99 -9.99 14.77
CA SER A 425 -11.96 -10.12 15.80
C SER A 425 -10.63 -10.46 15.17
N THR A 426 -9.52 -10.16 15.84
CA THR A 426 -8.16 -10.39 15.36
C THR A 426 -7.44 -11.44 16.17
N ALA A 427 -6.42 -12.08 15.60
CA ALA A 427 -5.44 -12.89 16.33
C ALA A 427 -4.20 -12.03 16.70
N ASN A 428 -3.15 -12.70 17.24
CA ASN A 428 -1.93 -12.03 17.70
C ASN A 428 -0.78 -12.01 16.66
N ASP A 429 -1.03 -12.46 15.43
CA ASP A 429 -0.05 -12.68 14.36
C ASP A 429 0.12 -11.46 13.43
N LEU A 430 0.15 -10.23 13.99
CA LEU A 430 0.29 -9.00 13.22
C LEU A 430 1.43 -9.10 12.19
N THR A 431 1.08 -8.92 10.94
CA THR A 431 2.00 -8.99 9.80
C THR A 431 1.86 -7.73 8.93
N TRP A 432 2.98 -7.22 8.44
CA TRP A 432 3.02 -6.02 7.60
C TRP A 432 3.07 -6.34 6.11
N PHE A 433 2.24 -5.63 5.34
CA PHE A 433 2.15 -5.69 3.88
C PHE A 433 2.39 -4.28 3.31
N GLY A 434 3.66 -3.91 3.11
CA GLY A 434 4.02 -2.52 2.84
C GLY A 434 3.72 -1.62 4.05
N GLY A 435 2.92 -0.59 3.86
CA GLY A 435 2.47 0.32 4.93
C GLY A 435 1.20 -0.14 5.66
N MET A 436 0.72 -1.36 5.47
CA MET A 436 -0.48 -1.88 6.14
C MET A 436 -0.14 -3.06 7.04
N GLY A 437 -0.57 -2.99 8.30
CA GLY A 437 -0.44 -4.07 9.28
C GLY A 437 -1.80 -4.72 9.59
N THR A 438 -1.88 -6.04 9.53
CA THR A 438 -3.06 -6.79 9.96
C THR A 438 -2.68 -8.17 10.46
N ALA A 439 -3.46 -8.69 11.40
CA ALA A 439 -3.39 -10.07 11.86
C ALA A 439 -4.41 -10.92 11.11
N THR A 440 -4.48 -12.21 11.40
CA THR A 440 -5.60 -13.07 11.05
C THR A 440 -6.90 -12.46 11.59
N ILE A 441 -7.90 -12.33 10.74
CA ILE A 441 -9.21 -11.73 11.09
C ILE A 441 -10.28 -12.81 11.01
N ARG A 442 -11.08 -12.96 12.06
CA ARG A 442 -12.33 -13.73 12.04
C ARG A 442 -13.52 -12.79 11.90
N MET A 443 -14.47 -13.13 11.04
CA MET A 443 -15.74 -12.44 10.86
C MET A 443 -16.89 -13.44 10.90
N THR A 444 -18.01 -13.03 11.50
CA THR A 444 -19.24 -13.82 11.52
C THR A 444 -20.34 -13.16 10.69
N GLY A 445 -21.42 -13.87 10.44
CA GLY A 445 -22.57 -13.33 9.69
C GLY A 445 -22.44 -13.38 8.16
N LEU A 446 -21.35 -13.94 7.61
CA LEU A 446 -21.21 -14.15 6.18
C LEU A 446 -21.93 -15.43 5.74
N THR A 447 -22.48 -15.39 4.53
CA THR A 447 -22.93 -16.57 3.81
C THR A 447 -21.81 -17.08 2.93
N ILE A 448 -21.54 -18.37 2.99
CA ILE A 448 -20.56 -19.06 2.16
C ILE A 448 -21.38 -19.93 1.19
N ALA A 449 -21.34 -19.59 -0.11
CA ALA A 449 -21.96 -20.38 -1.14
C ALA A 449 -20.92 -21.24 -1.86
N GLY A 450 -21.17 -22.54 -1.90
CA GLY A 450 -20.43 -23.50 -2.71
C GLY A 450 -21.10 -23.72 -4.07
N ALA A 451 -20.41 -24.40 -4.99
CA ALA A 451 -20.96 -24.79 -6.28
C ALA A 451 -21.87 -26.04 -6.18
#